data_1589461b205672f853cad132f6eecf4c
#
_entry.id   1589461b205672f853cad132f6eecf4c
#
_cell.length_a   1.000
_cell.length_b   1.000
_cell.length_c   1.000
_cell.angle_alpha   90.00
_cell.angle_beta   90.00
_cell.angle_gamma   90.00
#
_symmetry.space_group_name_H-M   'P 1'
#
loop_
_entity.id
_entity.type
_entity.pdbx_description
1 polymer ?
#
loop_
_entity_poly.entity_id
_entity_poly.type
_entity_poly.pdbx_seq_one_letter_code
_entity_poly.pdbx_strand_id
1 'polypeptide(L)'
;MDLLTSLVTYALALGIAAAIPGPGVAALVGQAMGGSLRNALVFILGIACGDVVYLTIAVAGLAAVAKSFAGAMIVLKLLGGLYLAYLAYQFWTSDPKAPEMAKSRKYSTPKTLLSAFSITMSNPKAIIFYLALVPSVLDLNAVGVTEWSLLVLVSVAVLFAVLTPYALLANKAGRVLARSSTLKTM
;
A
#
# COMPACT_ATOMS: atom_id res chain seq x y z
N MET A 1 -5.09 21.02 13.54
CA MET A 1 -4.93 19.72 14.25
C MET A 1 -3.51 19.71 14.79
N ASP A 2 -3.28 19.17 15.98
CA ASP A 2 -1.91 18.96 16.46
C ASP A 2 -1.21 17.84 15.66
N LEU A 3 0.12 17.82 15.68
CA LEU A 3 0.93 16.88 14.91
C LEU A 3 0.58 15.42 15.26
N LEU A 4 0.36 15.12 16.54
CA LEU A 4 0.05 13.76 16.98
C LEU A 4 -1.28 13.26 16.40
N THR A 5 -2.32 14.08 16.46
CA THR A 5 -3.64 13.75 15.88
C THR A 5 -3.53 13.51 14.37
N SER A 6 -2.76 14.34 13.66
CA SER A 6 -2.53 14.18 12.22
C SER A 6 -1.80 12.87 11.89
N LEU A 7 -0.75 12.52 12.64
CA LEU A 7 0.00 11.26 12.46
C LEU A 7 -0.88 10.03 12.77
N VAL A 8 -1.67 10.07 13.85
CA VAL A 8 -2.58 8.97 14.22
C VAL A 8 -3.67 8.78 13.15
N THR A 9 -4.30 9.87 12.72
CA THR A 9 -5.35 9.82 11.68
C THR A 9 -4.78 9.28 10.37
N TYR A 10 -3.60 9.75 9.98
CA TYR A 10 -2.89 9.24 8.79
C TYR A 10 -2.56 7.75 8.93
N ALA A 11 -2.01 7.32 10.08
CA ALA A 11 -1.67 5.92 10.33
C ALA A 11 -2.89 5.01 10.25
N LEU A 12 -4.02 5.41 10.84
CA LEU A 12 -5.27 4.67 10.80
C LEU A 12 -5.82 4.58 9.36
N ALA A 13 -5.82 5.70 8.64
CA ALA A 13 -6.30 5.74 7.26
C ALA A 13 -5.43 4.87 6.34
N LEU A 14 -4.10 4.96 6.46
CA LEU A 14 -3.17 4.12 5.71
C LEU A 14 -3.32 2.64 6.09
N GLY A 15 -3.45 2.35 7.39
CA GLY A 15 -3.63 0.99 7.89
C GLY A 15 -4.88 0.32 7.33
N ILE A 16 -6.01 1.02 7.36
CA ILE A 16 -7.28 0.56 6.76
C ILE A 16 -7.10 0.35 5.25
N ALA A 17 -6.53 1.34 4.57
CA ALA A 17 -6.27 1.23 3.13
C ALA A 17 -5.35 0.04 2.80
N ALA A 18 -4.27 -0.16 3.53
CA ALA A 18 -3.33 -1.26 3.32
C ALA A 18 -3.93 -2.63 3.64
N ALA A 19 -4.83 -2.72 4.64
CA ALA A 19 -5.51 -3.95 5.01
C ALA A 19 -6.52 -4.44 3.96
N ILE A 20 -7.07 -3.55 3.15
CA ILE A 20 -7.96 -3.93 2.06
C ILE A 20 -7.14 -4.59 0.94
N PRO A 21 -7.41 -5.86 0.56
CA PRO A 21 -6.65 -6.53 -0.48
C PRO A 21 -6.74 -5.81 -1.83
N GLY A 22 -5.60 -5.60 -2.46
CA GLY A 22 -5.49 -5.00 -3.78
C GLY A 22 -4.33 -5.64 -4.56
N PRO A 23 -3.96 -5.11 -5.74
CA PRO A 23 -2.90 -5.68 -6.58
C PRO A 23 -1.58 -5.91 -5.84
N GLY A 24 -1.17 -4.98 -4.97
CA GLY A 24 0.05 -5.11 -4.16
C GLY A 24 -0.02 -6.27 -3.16
N VAL A 25 -1.16 -6.43 -2.45
CA VAL A 25 -1.36 -7.54 -1.50
C VAL A 25 -1.45 -8.87 -2.24
N ALA A 26 -2.15 -8.93 -3.37
CA ALA A 26 -2.24 -10.15 -4.18
C ALA A 26 -0.85 -10.60 -4.67
N ALA A 27 -0.04 -9.67 -5.16
CA ALA A 27 1.32 -9.95 -5.59
C ALA A 27 2.23 -10.37 -4.40
N LEU A 28 2.09 -9.73 -3.23
CA LEU A 28 2.79 -10.11 -2.00
C LEU A 28 2.46 -11.55 -1.58
N VAL A 29 1.17 -11.91 -1.58
CA VAL A 29 0.70 -13.26 -1.26
C VAL A 29 1.31 -14.27 -2.23
N GLY A 30 1.25 -14.02 -3.54
CA GLY A 30 1.88 -14.88 -4.55
C GLY A 30 3.39 -15.04 -4.34
N GLN A 31 4.10 -13.94 -4.05
CA GLN A 31 5.54 -13.95 -3.75
C GLN A 31 5.87 -14.72 -2.47
N ALA A 32 5.04 -14.59 -1.43
CA ALA A 32 5.25 -15.26 -0.14
C ALA A 32 4.96 -16.76 -0.20
N MET A 33 3.96 -17.20 -0.97
CA MET A 33 3.60 -18.61 -1.14
C MET A 33 4.69 -19.41 -1.86
N GLY A 34 5.29 -18.86 -2.89
CA GLY A 34 6.29 -19.57 -3.70
C GLY A 34 7.73 -19.21 -3.40
N GLY A 35 7.98 -18.27 -2.48
CA GLY A 35 9.28 -17.75 -2.13
C GLY A 35 9.65 -17.95 -0.66
N SER A 36 10.70 -17.25 -0.24
CA SER A 36 11.11 -17.17 1.16
C SER A 36 10.43 -15.97 1.85
N LEU A 37 10.24 -16.07 3.16
CA LEU A 37 9.75 -14.94 3.97
C LEU A 37 10.63 -13.70 3.81
N ARG A 38 11.96 -13.88 3.66
CA ARG A 38 12.89 -12.78 3.38
C ARG A 38 12.51 -12.02 2.11
N ASN A 39 12.19 -12.73 1.04
CA ASN A 39 11.77 -12.09 -0.22
C ASN A 39 10.41 -11.39 -0.08
N ALA A 40 9.49 -11.94 0.72
CA ALA A 40 8.23 -11.28 1.02
C ALA A 40 8.45 -9.96 1.80
N LEU A 41 9.37 -9.93 2.76
CA LEU A 41 9.72 -8.69 3.48
C LEU A 41 10.40 -7.66 2.56
N VAL A 42 11.27 -8.11 1.64
CA VAL A 42 11.83 -7.23 0.60
C VAL A 42 10.73 -6.69 -0.33
N PHE A 43 9.71 -7.49 -0.61
CA PHE A 43 8.57 -7.05 -1.40
C PHE A 43 7.78 -5.96 -0.67
N ILE A 44 7.54 -6.12 0.64
CA ILE A 44 6.91 -5.07 1.48
C ILE A 44 7.74 -3.79 1.46
N LEU A 45 9.08 -3.91 1.55
CA LEU A 45 9.96 -2.74 1.44
C LEU A 45 9.81 -2.04 0.08
N GLY A 46 9.70 -2.79 -1.01
CA GLY A 46 9.45 -2.23 -2.34
C GLY A 46 8.12 -1.49 -2.44
N ILE A 47 7.04 -2.03 -1.82
CA ILE A 47 5.75 -1.33 -1.69
C ILE A 47 5.96 -0.02 -0.92
N ALA A 48 6.63 -0.07 0.23
CA ALA A 48 6.86 1.09 1.08
C ALA A 48 7.68 2.19 0.35
N CYS A 49 8.68 1.81 -0.44
CA CYS A 49 9.41 2.77 -1.28
C CYS A 49 8.48 3.47 -2.29
N GLY A 50 7.58 2.75 -2.94
CA GLY A 50 6.60 3.34 -3.85
C GLY A 50 5.64 4.30 -3.13
N ASP A 51 5.16 3.90 -1.95
CA ASP A 51 4.29 4.73 -1.12
C ASP A 51 4.98 6.00 -0.63
N VAL A 52 6.28 5.94 -0.26
CA VAL A 52 7.08 7.13 0.09
C VAL A 52 7.21 8.08 -1.10
N VAL A 53 7.37 7.57 -2.32
CA VAL A 53 7.39 8.42 -3.52
C VAL A 53 6.05 9.14 -3.68
N TYR A 54 4.92 8.43 -3.55
CA TYR A 54 3.60 9.06 -3.63
C TYR A 54 3.35 10.07 -2.50
N LEU A 55 3.74 9.74 -1.26
CA LEU A 55 3.67 10.69 -0.15
C LEU A 55 4.45 11.96 -0.46
N THR A 56 5.66 11.82 -0.97
CA THR A 56 6.52 12.96 -1.32
C THR A 56 5.89 13.81 -2.42
N ILE A 57 5.36 13.17 -3.48
CA ILE A 57 4.65 13.88 -4.55
C ILE A 57 3.39 14.57 -4.02
N ALA A 58 2.63 13.91 -3.15
CA ALA A 58 1.43 14.48 -2.55
C ALA A 58 1.77 15.71 -1.70
N VAL A 59 2.76 15.60 -0.81
CA VAL A 59 3.16 16.72 0.06
C VAL A 59 3.76 17.86 -0.76
N ALA A 60 4.71 17.60 -1.65
CA ALA A 60 5.38 18.66 -2.42
C ALA A 60 4.49 19.22 -3.54
N GLY A 61 3.81 18.33 -4.29
CA GLY A 61 3.02 18.72 -5.45
C GLY A 61 1.68 19.36 -5.08
N LEU A 62 0.94 18.77 -4.13
CA LEU A 62 -0.36 19.30 -3.73
C LEU A 62 -0.24 20.58 -2.89
N ALA A 63 0.85 20.76 -2.13
CA ALA A 63 1.12 22.03 -1.46
C ALA A 63 1.27 23.18 -2.47
N ALA A 64 1.92 22.93 -3.62
CA ALA A 64 2.05 23.92 -4.68
C ALA A 64 0.68 24.21 -5.33
N VAL A 65 -0.12 23.18 -5.61
CA VAL A 65 -1.48 23.35 -6.17
C VAL A 65 -2.40 24.06 -5.19
N ALA A 66 -2.36 23.76 -3.90
CA ALA A 66 -3.17 24.41 -2.88
C ALA A 66 -2.92 25.92 -2.79
N LYS A 67 -1.65 26.33 -2.96
CA LYS A 67 -1.28 27.76 -2.97
C LYS A 67 -1.78 28.49 -4.21
N SER A 68 -1.84 27.82 -5.36
CA SER A 68 -2.16 28.44 -6.65
C SER A 68 -3.64 28.31 -7.02
N PHE A 69 -4.32 27.24 -6.60
CA PHE A 69 -5.68 26.89 -7.02
C PHE A 69 -6.48 26.24 -5.89
N ALA A 70 -6.94 27.03 -4.91
CA ALA A 70 -7.72 26.51 -3.78
C ALA A 70 -8.97 25.72 -4.22
N GLY A 71 -9.65 26.13 -5.30
CA GLY A 71 -10.80 25.43 -5.85
C GLY A 71 -10.47 24.02 -6.40
N ALA A 72 -9.27 23.82 -6.95
CA ALA A 72 -8.85 22.52 -7.45
C ALA A 72 -8.69 21.50 -6.32
N MET A 73 -8.31 21.93 -5.12
CA MET A 73 -8.21 21.05 -3.94
C MET A 73 -9.58 20.53 -3.49
N ILE A 74 -10.64 21.33 -3.58
CA ILE A 74 -11.99 20.88 -3.25
C ILE A 74 -12.43 19.79 -4.22
N VAL A 75 -12.24 20.02 -5.53
CA VAL A 75 -12.58 19.05 -6.57
C VAL A 75 -11.79 17.75 -6.37
N LEU A 76 -10.48 17.84 -6.09
CA LEU A 76 -9.63 16.68 -5.87
C LEU A 76 -10.09 15.84 -4.66
N LYS A 77 -10.43 16.50 -3.54
CA LYS A 77 -10.98 15.84 -2.34
C LYS A 77 -12.31 15.15 -2.61
N LEU A 78 -13.21 15.80 -3.34
CA LEU A 78 -14.51 15.22 -3.70
C LEU A 78 -14.37 14.00 -4.62
N LEU A 79 -13.57 14.12 -5.68
CA LEU A 79 -13.32 12.99 -6.60
C LEU A 79 -12.64 11.83 -5.90
N GLY A 80 -11.68 12.12 -5.02
CA GLY A 80 -11.02 11.09 -4.22
C GLY A 80 -11.96 10.40 -3.23
N GLY A 81 -12.81 11.17 -2.54
CA GLY A 81 -13.84 10.62 -1.66
C GLY A 81 -14.83 9.73 -2.39
N LEU A 82 -15.32 10.15 -3.55
CA LEU A 82 -16.21 9.36 -4.41
C LEU A 82 -15.52 8.06 -4.88
N TYR A 83 -14.25 8.14 -5.25
CA TYR A 83 -13.53 6.94 -5.65
C TYR A 83 -13.28 5.98 -4.48
N LEU A 84 -12.97 6.48 -3.29
CA LEU A 84 -12.85 5.63 -2.10
C LEU A 84 -14.18 4.96 -1.75
N ALA A 85 -15.30 5.68 -1.89
CA ALA A 85 -16.64 5.13 -1.74
C ALA A 85 -16.93 4.05 -2.81
N TYR A 86 -16.52 4.29 -4.07
CA TYR A 86 -16.62 3.30 -5.15
C TYR A 86 -15.78 2.04 -4.85
N LEU A 87 -14.55 2.19 -4.36
CA LEU A 87 -13.73 1.05 -3.94
C LEU A 87 -14.38 0.28 -2.79
N ALA A 88 -14.92 0.97 -1.79
CA ALA A 88 -15.64 0.34 -0.68
C ALA A 88 -16.85 -0.45 -1.19
N TYR A 89 -17.64 0.12 -2.10
CA TYR A 89 -18.75 -0.56 -2.75
C TYR A 89 -18.28 -1.79 -3.55
N GLN A 90 -17.22 -1.66 -4.33
CA GLN A 90 -16.65 -2.76 -5.11
C GLN A 90 -16.19 -3.91 -4.19
N PHE A 91 -15.57 -3.61 -3.05
CA PHE A 91 -15.21 -4.64 -2.06
C PHE A 91 -16.43 -5.31 -1.44
N TRP A 92 -17.47 -4.53 -1.15
CA TRP A 92 -18.70 -5.08 -0.56
C TRP A 92 -19.46 -6.02 -1.51
N THR A 93 -19.42 -5.72 -2.81
CA THR A 93 -20.14 -6.47 -3.85
C THR A 93 -19.30 -7.52 -4.56
N SER A 94 -17.99 -7.53 -4.36
CA SER A 94 -17.10 -8.49 -5.01
C SER A 94 -17.25 -9.87 -4.37
N ASP A 95 -17.54 -10.88 -5.20
CA ASP A 95 -17.36 -12.28 -4.80
C ASP A 95 -15.91 -12.48 -4.34
N PRO A 96 -15.69 -13.22 -3.24
CA PRO A 96 -14.35 -13.54 -2.75
C PRO A 96 -13.65 -14.53 -3.69
N LYS A 97 -13.48 -14.19 -4.96
CA LYS A 97 -12.60 -14.94 -5.86
C LYS A 97 -11.20 -14.80 -5.31
N ALA A 98 -10.58 -15.93 -5.01
CA ALA A 98 -9.19 -15.96 -4.64
C ALA A 98 -8.39 -15.14 -5.68
N PRO A 99 -7.55 -14.19 -5.27
CA PRO A 99 -6.74 -13.42 -6.21
C PRO A 99 -6.02 -14.41 -7.12
N GLU A 100 -6.08 -14.21 -8.45
CA GLU A 100 -5.27 -15.01 -9.36
C GLU A 100 -3.83 -14.95 -8.88
N MET A 101 -3.35 -16.07 -8.36
CA MET A 101 -2.02 -16.15 -7.80
C MET A 101 -1.02 -15.96 -8.94
N ALA A 102 -0.43 -14.79 -9.01
CA ALA A 102 0.69 -14.55 -9.89
C ALA A 102 1.71 -15.66 -9.64
N LYS A 103 2.01 -16.46 -10.69
CA LYS A 103 2.96 -17.57 -10.59
C LYS A 103 4.23 -17.06 -9.93
N SER A 104 4.52 -17.57 -8.73
CA SER A 104 5.68 -17.16 -7.96
C SER A 104 6.95 -17.42 -8.77
N ARG A 105 7.57 -16.36 -9.26
CA ARG A 105 8.92 -16.42 -9.81
C ARG A 105 9.91 -16.19 -8.67
N LYS A 106 10.89 -17.08 -8.53
CA LYS A 106 12.04 -16.86 -7.64
C LYS A 106 12.88 -15.72 -8.21
N TYR A 107 12.59 -14.49 -7.82
CA TYR A 107 13.41 -13.34 -8.19
C TYR A 107 14.57 -13.16 -7.21
N SER A 108 15.67 -12.61 -7.71
CA SER A 108 16.73 -12.07 -6.85
C SER A 108 16.19 -10.90 -6.03
N THR A 109 16.78 -10.63 -4.88
CA THR A 109 16.37 -9.55 -3.95
C THR A 109 16.14 -8.20 -4.65
N PRO A 110 17.04 -7.68 -5.52
CA PRO A 110 16.81 -6.42 -6.22
C PRO A 110 15.61 -6.46 -7.18
N LYS A 111 15.43 -7.59 -7.89
CA LYS A 111 14.29 -7.75 -8.80
C LYS A 111 12.96 -7.80 -8.04
N THR A 112 12.94 -8.42 -6.86
CA THR A 112 11.77 -8.47 -5.98
C THR A 112 11.38 -7.06 -5.53
N LEU A 113 12.34 -6.26 -5.07
CA LEU A 113 12.11 -4.89 -4.64
C LEU A 113 11.59 -4.03 -5.80
N LEU A 114 12.24 -4.08 -6.96
CA LEU A 114 11.83 -3.31 -8.13
C LEU A 114 10.46 -3.71 -8.65
N SER A 115 10.13 -5.01 -8.63
CA SER A 115 8.80 -5.50 -9.01
C SER A 115 7.72 -4.96 -8.09
N ALA A 116 7.94 -4.99 -6.77
CA ALA A 116 7.00 -4.44 -5.79
C ALA A 116 6.82 -2.94 -5.95
N PHE A 117 7.92 -2.21 -6.11
CA PHE A 117 7.91 -0.77 -6.39
C PHE A 117 7.09 -0.45 -7.65
N SER A 118 7.35 -1.16 -8.77
CA SER A 118 6.63 -0.95 -10.03
C SER A 118 5.13 -1.25 -9.90
N ILE A 119 4.75 -2.31 -9.15
CA ILE A 119 3.34 -2.63 -8.89
C ILE A 119 2.69 -1.51 -8.08
N THR A 120 3.36 -0.96 -7.06
CA THR A 120 2.86 0.17 -6.28
C THR A 120 2.70 1.41 -7.16
N MET A 121 3.71 1.73 -7.98
CA MET A 121 3.65 2.89 -8.90
C MET A 121 2.56 2.78 -9.98
N SER A 122 2.09 1.56 -10.28
CA SER A 122 0.98 1.33 -11.20
C SER A 122 -0.35 1.07 -10.50
N ASN A 123 -0.38 1.16 -9.16
CA ASN A 123 -1.56 0.80 -8.37
C ASN A 123 -2.51 2.01 -8.24
N PRO A 124 -3.68 1.99 -8.90
CA PRO A 124 -4.61 3.12 -8.84
C PRO A 124 -5.11 3.39 -7.44
N LYS A 125 -5.20 2.36 -6.59
CA LYS A 125 -5.59 2.50 -5.19
C LYS A 125 -4.58 3.35 -4.41
N ALA A 126 -3.27 3.10 -4.59
CA ALA A 126 -2.23 3.88 -3.94
C ALA A 126 -2.22 5.34 -4.45
N ILE A 127 -2.31 5.53 -5.77
CA ILE A 127 -2.36 6.86 -6.39
C ILE A 127 -3.47 7.69 -5.75
N ILE A 128 -4.69 7.15 -5.69
CA ILE A 128 -5.85 7.89 -5.21
C ILE A 128 -5.80 8.08 -3.70
N PHE A 129 -5.30 7.09 -2.95
CA PHE A 129 -5.08 7.26 -1.53
C PHE A 129 -4.21 8.49 -1.26
N TYR A 130 -3.05 8.59 -1.91
CA TYR A 130 -2.13 9.70 -1.68
C TYR A 130 -2.64 11.04 -2.22
N LEU A 131 -3.30 11.05 -3.38
CA LEU A 131 -3.80 12.30 -3.96
C LEU A 131 -5.05 12.83 -3.29
N ALA A 132 -5.93 11.97 -2.80
CA ALA A 132 -7.23 12.38 -2.26
C ALA A 132 -7.27 12.37 -0.73
N LEU A 133 -6.72 11.33 -0.09
CA LEU A 133 -6.86 11.15 1.34
C LEU A 133 -5.80 11.93 2.12
N VAL A 134 -4.56 11.96 1.65
CA VAL A 134 -3.49 12.71 2.33
C VAL A 134 -3.86 14.19 2.53
N PRO A 135 -4.31 14.94 1.50
CA PRO A 135 -4.71 16.34 1.69
C PRO A 135 -5.99 16.53 2.49
N SER A 136 -6.76 15.46 2.72
CA SER A 136 -7.97 15.52 3.57
C SER A 136 -7.67 15.36 5.05
N VAL A 137 -6.53 14.73 5.37
CA VAL A 137 -6.11 14.37 6.73
C VAL A 137 -5.01 15.30 7.23
N LEU A 138 -4.18 15.82 6.32
CA LEU A 138 -3.03 16.66 6.64
C LEU A 138 -3.22 18.08 6.12
N ASP A 139 -2.81 19.06 6.92
CA ASP A 139 -2.58 20.41 6.42
C ASP A 139 -1.22 20.47 5.72
N LEU A 140 -1.26 20.36 4.38
CA LEU A 140 -0.05 20.33 3.56
C LEU A 140 0.82 21.59 3.66
N ASN A 141 0.26 22.72 4.09
CA ASN A 141 1.03 23.95 4.29
C ASN A 141 1.87 23.90 5.58
N ALA A 142 1.48 23.05 6.52
CA ALA A 142 2.18 22.85 7.79
C ALA A 142 3.21 21.70 7.74
N VAL A 143 3.30 20.95 6.62
CA VAL A 143 4.23 19.83 6.49
C VAL A 143 5.60 20.35 6.07
N GLY A 144 6.51 20.43 7.03
CA GLY A 144 7.94 20.65 6.80
C GLY A 144 8.72 19.34 6.65
N VAL A 145 10.05 19.42 6.65
CA VAL A 145 10.92 18.24 6.52
C VAL A 145 10.77 17.28 7.71
N THR A 146 10.56 17.80 8.91
CA THR A 146 10.38 17.00 10.12
C THR A 146 9.09 16.19 10.05
N GLU A 147 7.97 16.84 9.74
CA GLU A 147 6.65 16.20 9.61
C GLU A 147 6.66 15.16 8.48
N TRP A 148 7.27 15.51 7.33
CA TRP A 148 7.45 14.56 6.23
C TRP A 148 8.24 13.32 6.67
N SER A 149 9.34 13.50 7.38
CA SER A 149 10.15 12.38 7.87
C SER A 149 9.38 11.48 8.83
N LEU A 150 8.57 12.06 9.72
CA LEU A 150 7.69 11.30 10.61
C LEU A 150 6.61 10.54 9.83
N LEU A 151 6.00 11.16 8.82
CA LEU A 151 5.02 10.50 7.95
C LEU A 151 5.65 9.33 7.19
N VAL A 152 6.89 9.46 6.72
CA VAL A 152 7.64 8.36 6.09
C VAL A 152 7.84 7.20 7.07
N LEU A 153 8.30 7.49 8.29
CA LEU A 153 8.50 6.47 9.34
C LEU A 153 7.17 5.76 9.68
N VAL A 154 6.10 6.53 9.86
CA VAL A 154 4.76 5.98 10.12
C VAL A 154 4.29 5.12 8.94
N SER A 155 4.48 5.56 7.70
CA SER A 155 4.11 4.79 6.51
C SER A 155 4.81 3.43 6.47
N VAL A 156 6.12 3.43 6.65
CA VAL A 156 6.92 2.19 6.67
C VAL A 156 6.44 1.27 7.80
N ALA A 157 6.30 1.81 9.01
CA ALA A 157 5.87 1.02 10.17
C ALA A 157 4.48 0.40 9.96
N VAL A 158 3.51 1.18 9.50
CA VAL A 158 2.14 0.72 9.24
C VAL A 158 2.10 -0.34 8.14
N LEU A 159 2.80 -0.12 7.03
CA LEU A 159 2.85 -1.09 5.93
C LEU A 159 3.48 -2.41 6.38
N PHE A 160 4.57 -2.37 7.12
CA PHE A 160 5.15 -3.59 7.68
C PHE A 160 4.21 -4.27 8.68
N ALA A 161 3.58 -3.51 9.58
CA ALA A 161 2.64 -4.07 10.57
C ALA A 161 1.44 -4.76 9.90
N VAL A 162 0.87 -4.14 8.86
CA VAL A 162 -0.33 -4.64 8.18
C VAL A 162 0.00 -5.74 7.18
N LEU A 163 1.08 -5.63 6.41
CA LEU A 163 1.38 -6.56 5.32
C LEU A 163 2.17 -7.79 5.77
N THR A 164 2.92 -7.73 6.89
CA THR A 164 3.66 -8.90 7.40
C THR A 164 2.75 -10.07 7.77
N PRO A 165 1.60 -9.91 8.43
CA PRO A 165 0.64 -11.00 8.64
C PRO A 165 0.23 -11.70 7.34
N TYR A 166 -0.05 -10.96 6.26
CA TYR A 166 -0.34 -11.55 4.95
C TYR A 166 0.81 -12.40 4.43
N ALA A 167 2.04 -11.88 4.53
CA ALA A 167 3.23 -12.59 4.11
C ALA A 167 3.47 -13.87 4.92
N LEU A 168 3.28 -13.83 6.24
CA LEU A 168 3.45 -14.99 7.14
C LEU A 168 2.41 -16.07 6.85
N LEU A 169 1.14 -15.70 6.75
CA LEU A 169 0.05 -16.64 6.47
C LEU A 169 0.21 -17.26 5.08
N ALA A 170 0.53 -16.47 4.06
CA ALA A 170 0.76 -16.96 2.71
C ALA A 170 1.98 -17.88 2.63
N ASN A 171 3.08 -17.57 3.31
CA ASN A 171 4.27 -18.42 3.35
C ASN A 171 3.98 -19.77 4.04
N LYS A 172 3.22 -19.76 5.15
CA LYS A 172 2.77 -20.97 5.82
C LYS A 172 1.88 -21.82 4.92
N ALA A 173 0.90 -21.22 4.25
CA ALA A 173 0.02 -21.91 3.31
C ALA A 173 0.80 -22.53 2.14
N GLY A 174 1.75 -21.79 1.56
CA GLY A 174 2.61 -22.29 0.48
C GLY A 174 3.42 -23.53 0.87
N ARG A 175 3.96 -23.57 2.10
CA ARG A 175 4.70 -24.73 2.62
C ARG A 175 3.80 -25.96 2.82
N VAL A 176 2.56 -25.77 3.28
CA VAL A 176 1.59 -26.87 3.47
C VAL A 176 1.22 -27.46 2.12
N LEU A 177 0.90 -26.60 1.14
CA LEU A 177 0.55 -27.05 -0.22
C LEU A 177 1.70 -27.79 -0.91
N ALA A 178 2.94 -27.33 -0.77
CA ALA A 178 4.10 -27.99 -1.32
C ALA A 178 4.31 -29.40 -0.73
N ARG A 179 4.08 -29.59 0.57
CA ARG A 179 4.13 -30.90 1.22
C ARG A 179 3.06 -31.85 0.72
N SER A 180 1.83 -31.37 0.52
CA SER A 180 0.72 -32.24 0.07
C SER A 180 0.88 -32.70 -1.38
N SER A 181 1.50 -31.91 -2.25
CA SER A 181 1.79 -32.31 -3.63
C SER A 181 2.86 -33.39 -3.73
N THR A 182 3.86 -33.38 -2.86
CA THR A 182 4.93 -34.37 -2.81
C THR A 182 4.40 -35.76 -2.36
N LEU A 183 3.40 -35.79 -1.49
CA LEU A 183 2.76 -37.03 -1.01
C LEU A 183 1.81 -37.67 -2.04
N LYS A 184 1.35 -36.94 -3.06
CA LYS A 184 0.49 -37.46 -4.14
C LYS A 184 1.28 -38.04 -5.32
N THR A 185 2.59 -37.83 -5.36
CA THR A 185 3.48 -38.29 -6.43
C THR A 185 4.35 -39.50 -6.01
N MET A 186 4.19 -40.01 -4.79
CA MET A 186 4.68 -41.28 -4.29
C MET A 186 3.53 -42.30 -4.22
#